data_0afb5c7dfecc40905008a561f93f4841
#
_entry.id   0afb5c7dfecc40905008a561f93f4841
#
_cell.length_a   1.000
_cell.length_b   1.000
_cell.length_c   1.000
_cell.angle_alpha   90.00
_cell.angle_beta   90.00
_cell.angle_gamma   90.00
#
_symmetry.space_group_name_H-M   'P 1'
#
loop_
_entity.id
_entity.type
_entity.pdbx_description
1 polymer ?
#
loop_
_entity_poly.entity_id
_entity_poly.type
_entity_poly.pdbx_seq_one_letter_code
_entity_poly.pdbx_strand_id
1 'polypeptide(L)'
;MLFIVNPISGTLTKKLIIATLKKRGFKVVSTEYAGHAEQIARDASERIIVAVGGDGTVNEVARGILGTDKVLGIIPCGSGDGLALHLGISRYFKLALKTILNGKIQQIDSGFINEKPFFSVCGIGFDAIVSEKFANSGKRGILNYIEIGLKTWNEYTPEKYKVEIDNESFEIEASIITVGNSSQWGNHAKIAPRANISDGLLDITAVDRFSSIEIPSLAVLLMTGALDKNHHVHCYRGRQIKISRAVAGPAHADGDWFSAGKEINICIRPHSLNVIVP
;
A
#
# COMPACT_ATOMS: atom_id res chain seq x y z
N MET A 1 -6.60 -21.08 12.53
CA MET A 1 -6.22 -19.66 12.51
C MET A 1 -4.78 -19.53 12.95
N LEU A 2 -3.94 -18.92 12.11
CA LEU A 2 -2.51 -18.71 12.35
C LEU A 2 -2.23 -17.22 12.45
N PHE A 3 -1.52 -16.78 13.50
CA PHE A 3 -1.05 -15.41 13.66
C PHE A 3 0.44 -15.33 13.31
N ILE A 4 0.78 -14.55 12.31
CA ILE A 4 2.15 -14.28 11.87
C ILE A 4 2.56 -12.90 12.40
N VAL A 5 3.56 -12.87 13.25
CA VAL A 5 4.00 -11.66 13.95
C VAL A 5 5.40 -11.26 13.52
N ASN A 6 5.55 -10.01 13.06
CA ASN A 6 6.88 -9.45 12.85
C ASN A 6 7.40 -8.81 14.17
N PRO A 7 8.39 -9.38 14.85
CA PRO A 7 8.82 -8.90 16.16
C PRO A 7 9.57 -7.55 16.10
N ILE A 8 10.16 -7.22 14.95
CA ILE A 8 11.04 -6.05 14.78
C ILE A 8 10.23 -4.76 14.49
N SER A 9 9.07 -4.88 13.83
CA SER A 9 8.25 -3.73 13.46
C SER A 9 7.35 -3.31 14.62
N GLY A 10 7.42 -2.06 15.08
CA GLY A 10 6.54 -1.48 16.12
C GLY A 10 7.04 -1.59 17.56
N THR A 11 6.24 -1.09 18.48
CA THR A 11 6.55 -0.83 19.88
C THR A 11 6.56 -2.08 20.78
N LEU A 12 7.00 -1.91 22.05
CA LEU A 12 6.95 -2.85 23.18
C LEU A 12 5.63 -3.63 23.35
N THR A 13 4.55 -3.11 22.81
CA THR A 13 3.18 -3.67 22.82
C THR A 13 3.11 -5.07 22.18
N LYS A 14 4.03 -5.44 21.28
CA LYS A 14 3.97 -6.76 20.59
C LYS A 14 4.24 -7.95 21.48
N LYS A 15 5.12 -7.82 22.46
CA LYS A 15 5.34 -8.90 23.45
C LYS A 15 4.04 -9.21 24.19
N LEU A 16 3.29 -8.17 24.53
CA LEU A 16 1.98 -8.32 25.18
C LEU A 16 0.93 -8.92 24.24
N ILE A 17 0.93 -8.53 22.96
CA ILE A 17 0.04 -9.10 21.94
C ILE A 17 0.33 -10.60 21.80
N ILE A 18 1.58 -11.00 21.60
CA ILE A 18 1.99 -12.41 21.50
C ILE A 18 1.56 -13.20 22.74
N ALA A 19 1.84 -12.69 23.93
CA ALA A 19 1.45 -13.34 25.18
C ALA A 19 -0.06 -13.51 25.29
N THR A 20 -0.81 -12.48 24.92
CA THR A 20 -2.29 -12.49 24.94
C THR A 20 -2.85 -13.52 23.94
N LEU A 21 -2.32 -13.58 22.73
CA LEU A 21 -2.74 -14.53 21.69
C LEU A 21 -2.44 -15.98 22.12
N LYS A 22 -1.22 -16.24 22.64
CA LYS A 22 -0.83 -17.57 23.14
C LYS A 22 -1.68 -18.00 24.34
N LYS A 23 -1.97 -17.09 25.27
CA LYS A 23 -2.87 -17.37 26.43
C LYS A 23 -4.27 -17.77 25.99
N ARG A 24 -4.73 -17.27 24.83
CA ARG A 24 -6.04 -17.62 24.24
C ARG A 24 -6.00 -18.90 23.37
N GLY A 25 -4.86 -19.60 23.32
CA GLY A 25 -4.72 -20.84 22.57
C GLY A 25 -4.51 -20.69 21.07
N PHE A 26 -4.21 -19.47 20.59
CA PHE A 26 -3.94 -19.26 19.16
C PHE A 26 -2.53 -19.72 18.78
N LYS A 27 -2.40 -20.26 17.57
CA LYS A 27 -1.09 -20.56 16.96
C LYS A 27 -0.43 -19.26 16.53
N VAL A 28 0.77 -19.00 17.06
CA VAL A 28 1.52 -17.76 16.81
C VAL A 28 2.92 -18.12 16.33
N VAL A 29 3.31 -17.60 15.17
CA VAL A 29 4.66 -17.74 14.58
C VAL A 29 5.26 -16.34 14.40
N SER A 30 6.53 -16.19 14.77
CA SER A 30 7.27 -14.95 14.57
C SER A 30 8.11 -15.03 13.30
N THR A 31 8.19 -13.92 12.56
CA THR A 31 9.09 -13.83 11.41
C THR A 31 10.51 -13.55 11.84
N GLU A 32 11.48 -13.99 11.05
CA GLU A 32 12.92 -13.88 11.35
C GLU A 32 13.65 -12.96 10.35
N TYR A 33 13.13 -12.85 9.11
CA TYR A 33 13.71 -12.07 8.03
C TYR A 33 12.61 -11.52 7.10
N ALA A 34 12.97 -10.62 6.20
CA ALA A 34 12.06 -10.07 5.19
C ALA A 34 11.64 -11.17 4.19
N GLY A 35 10.34 -11.24 3.87
CA GLY A 35 9.77 -12.31 3.04
C GLY A 35 9.35 -13.56 3.82
N HIS A 36 9.73 -13.71 5.10
CA HIS A 36 9.37 -14.89 5.88
C HIS A 36 7.87 -14.99 6.16
N ALA A 37 7.17 -13.86 6.33
CA ALA A 37 5.72 -13.88 6.52
C ALA A 37 4.98 -14.41 5.27
N GLU A 38 5.46 -14.11 4.07
CA GLU A 38 4.93 -14.64 2.83
C GLU A 38 5.09 -16.16 2.74
N GLN A 39 6.28 -16.66 3.04
CA GLN A 39 6.55 -18.10 3.05
C GLN A 39 5.67 -18.84 4.07
N ILE A 40 5.62 -18.35 5.32
CA ILE A 40 4.77 -18.95 6.36
C ILE A 40 3.30 -18.96 5.92
N ALA A 41 2.82 -17.86 5.35
CA ALA A 41 1.41 -17.74 4.91
C ALA A 41 1.08 -18.71 3.76
N ARG A 42 2.01 -18.87 2.82
CA ARG A 42 1.88 -19.79 1.67
C ARG A 42 1.79 -21.23 2.15
N ASP A 43 2.69 -21.64 3.05
CA ASP A 43 2.84 -23.03 3.50
C ASP A 43 1.84 -23.40 4.61
N ALA A 44 1.14 -22.43 5.18
CA ALA A 44 0.17 -22.66 6.26
C ALA A 44 -1.02 -23.52 5.79
N SER A 45 -1.43 -24.47 6.60
CA SER A 45 -2.64 -25.27 6.38
C SER A 45 -3.92 -24.57 6.89
N GLU A 46 -3.76 -23.52 7.69
CA GLU A 46 -4.87 -22.77 8.26
C GLU A 46 -5.58 -21.92 7.21
N ARG A 47 -6.89 -21.89 7.23
CA ARG A 47 -7.71 -21.07 6.33
C ARG A 47 -7.60 -19.58 6.66
N ILE A 48 -7.49 -19.20 7.94
CA ILE A 48 -7.39 -17.79 8.34
C ILE A 48 -5.94 -17.51 8.77
N ILE A 49 -5.28 -16.60 8.06
CA ILE A 49 -3.92 -16.16 8.31
C ILE A 49 -3.95 -14.70 8.75
N VAL A 50 -3.49 -14.43 9.96
CA VAL A 50 -3.54 -13.11 10.57
C VAL A 50 -2.16 -12.47 10.55
N ALA A 51 -2.02 -11.36 9.84
CA ALA A 51 -0.84 -10.52 9.86
C ALA A 51 -0.85 -9.61 11.11
N VAL A 52 0.17 -9.71 11.95
CA VAL A 52 0.37 -8.83 13.11
C VAL A 52 1.62 -8.00 12.88
N GLY A 53 1.45 -6.81 12.33
CA GLY A 53 2.57 -5.99 11.90
C GLY A 53 2.15 -4.69 11.25
N GLY A 54 3.08 -4.01 10.59
CA GLY A 54 2.79 -2.88 9.70
C GLY A 54 2.56 -3.34 8.27
N ASP A 55 2.48 -2.37 7.35
CA ASP A 55 2.15 -2.58 5.93
C ASP A 55 2.99 -3.69 5.28
N GLY A 56 4.31 -3.71 5.49
CA GLY A 56 5.18 -4.76 4.91
C GLY A 56 4.79 -6.17 5.34
N THR A 57 4.44 -6.39 6.63
CA THR A 57 4.01 -7.71 7.11
C THR A 57 2.64 -8.08 6.54
N VAL A 58 1.73 -7.11 6.44
CA VAL A 58 0.41 -7.31 5.83
C VAL A 58 0.56 -7.70 4.36
N ASN A 59 1.42 -7.01 3.62
CA ASN A 59 1.69 -7.27 2.21
C ASN A 59 2.35 -8.64 1.98
N GLU A 60 3.33 -9.03 2.81
CA GLU A 60 3.95 -10.35 2.74
C GLU A 60 2.91 -11.45 2.93
N VAL A 61 2.07 -11.35 3.97
CA VAL A 61 1.02 -12.34 4.21
C VAL A 61 0.00 -12.37 3.07
N ALA A 62 -0.43 -11.20 2.61
CA ALA A 62 -1.37 -11.07 1.49
C ALA A 62 -0.82 -11.71 0.21
N ARG A 63 0.46 -11.49 -0.13
CA ARG A 63 1.14 -12.15 -1.27
C ARG A 63 1.15 -13.67 -1.12
N GLY A 64 1.44 -14.16 0.08
CA GLY A 64 1.50 -15.60 0.35
C GLY A 64 0.18 -16.35 0.17
N ILE A 65 -0.95 -15.66 0.30
CA ILE A 65 -2.30 -16.24 0.18
C ILE A 65 -3.09 -15.76 -1.03
N LEU A 66 -2.49 -14.89 -1.85
CA LEU A 66 -3.14 -14.30 -3.03
C LEU A 66 -3.66 -15.37 -4.00
N GLY A 67 -4.91 -15.24 -4.43
CA GLY A 67 -5.55 -16.19 -5.36
C GLY A 67 -5.90 -17.55 -4.74
N THR A 68 -5.88 -17.66 -3.41
CA THR A 68 -6.31 -18.87 -2.68
C THR A 68 -7.65 -18.63 -1.97
N ASP A 69 -8.21 -19.69 -1.37
CA ASP A 69 -9.39 -19.62 -0.50
C ASP A 69 -9.08 -19.17 0.94
N LYS A 70 -7.80 -18.97 1.25
CA LYS A 70 -7.37 -18.46 2.56
C LYS A 70 -7.86 -17.04 2.77
N VAL A 71 -7.96 -16.64 4.02
CA VAL A 71 -8.53 -15.35 4.45
C VAL A 71 -7.49 -14.58 5.25
N LEU A 72 -7.22 -13.34 4.85
CA LEU A 72 -6.37 -12.41 5.55
C LEU A 72 -7.11 -11.79 6.75
N GLY A 73 -6.53 -11.90 7.93
CA GLY A 73 -6.85 -11.06 9.07
C GLY A 73 -5.74 -10.04 9.31
N ILE A 74 -6.04 -8.84 9.80
CA ILE A 74 -5.06 -7.79 10.04
C ILE A 74 -5.14 -7.29 11.48
N ILE A 75 -4.00 -7.30 12.18
CA ILE A 75 -3.78 -6.55 13.42
C ILE A 75 -2.70 -5.50 13.13
N PRO A 76 -3.13 -4.24 12.85
CA PRO A 76 -2.20 -3.20 12.45
C PRO A 76 -1.31 -2.78 13.62
N CYS A 77 -0.01 -2.69 13.39
CA CYS A 77 0.99 -2.29 14.37
C CYS A 77 2.07 -1.38 13.76
N GLY A 78 1.84 -0.88 12.55
CA GLY A 78 2.75 0.00 11.83
C GLY A 78 2.49 1.49 12.07
N SER A 79 3.26 2.33 11.38
CA SER A 79 3.05 3.77 11.34
C SER A 79 2.11 4.21 10.20
N GLY A 80 2.06 3.44 9.11
CA GLY A 80 1.21 3.72 7.95
C GLY A 80 -0.14 3.02 8.04
N ASP A 81 -0.15 1.70 8.09
CA ASP A 81 -1.31 0.81 8.17
C ASP A 81 -2.39 1.12 7.10
N GLY A 82 -1.96 1.45 5.87
CA GLY A 82 -2.80 1.99 4.80
C GLY A 82 -3.98 1.08 4.44
N LEU A 83 -3.71 -0.19 4.15
CA LEU A 83 -4.76 -1.17 3.82
C LEU A 83 -5.74 -1.36 4.98
N ALA A 84 -5.23 -1.49 6.21
CA ALA A 84 -6.06 -1.67 7.39
C ALA A 84 -7.00 -0.47 7.62
N LEU A 85 -6.47 0.76 7.49
CA LEU A 85 -7.24 1.99 7.64
C LEU A 85 -8.30 2.16 6.55
N HIS A 86 -7.97 1.79 5.30
CA HIS A 86 -8.93 1.81 4.20
C HIS A 86 -10.10 0.86 4.46
N LEU A 87 -9.82 -0.34 4.99
CA LEU A 87 -10.81 -1.37 5.33
C LEU A 87 -11.56 -1.09 6.66
N GLY A 88 -11.30 0.04 7.33
CA GLY A 88 -11.93 0.39 8.60
C GLY A 88 -11.45 -0.45 9.80
N ILE A 89 -10.33 -1.15 9.66
CA ILE A 89 -9.76 -1.98 10.74
C ILE A 89 -9.04 -1.09 11.75
N SER A 90 -9.43 -1.23 13.01
CA SER A 90 -8.90 -0.40 14.10
C SER A 90 -7.44 -0.73 14.42
N ARG A 91 -6.64 0.31 14.70
CA ARG A 91 -5.28 0.17 15.27
C ARG A 91 -5.27 -0.31 16.73
N TYR A 92 -6.39 -0.26 17.44
CA TYR A 92 -6.48 -0.79 18.78
C TYR A 92 -6.58 -2.31 18.76
N PHE A 93 -5.59 -3.00 19.33
CA PHE A 93 -5.47 -4.45 19.33
C PHE A 93 -6.76 -5.19 19.69
N LYS A 94 -7.45 -4.74 20.77
CA LYS A 94 -8.71 -5.39 21.21
C LYS A 94 -9.81 -5.30 20.16
N LEU A 95 -9.90 -4.16 19.45
CA LEU A 95 -10.92 -3.96 18.40
C LEU A 95 -10.53 -4.73 17.12
N ALA A 96 -9.27 -4.69 16.72
CA ALA A 96 -8.78 -5.49 15.58
C ALA A 96 -9.00 -7.00 15.82
N LEU A 97 -8.69 -7.49 17.01
CA LEU A 97 -8.95 -8.89 17.37
C LEU A 97 -10.46 -9.22 17.39
N LYS A 98 -11.31 -8.28 17.82
CA LYS A 98 -12.78 -8.44 17.74
C LYS A 98 -13.24 -8.55 16.28
N THR A 99 -12.68 -7.72 15.38
CA THR A 99 -12.93 -7.83 13.93
C THR A 99 -12.54 -9.20 13.41
N ILE A 100 -11.36 -9.73 13.75
CA ILE A 100 -10.91 -11.05 13.30
C ILE A 100 -11.86 -12.16 13.77
N LEU A 101 -12.39 -12.06 14.98
CA LEU A 101 -13.25 -13.11 15.57
C LEU A 101 -14.71 -13.03 15.11
N ASN A 102 -15.25 -11.84 14.81
CA ASN A 102 -16.67 -11.60 14.61
C ASN A 102 -16.98 -10.81 13.31
N GLY A 103 -15.97 -10.41 12.56
CA GLY A 103 -16.13 -9.66 11.31
C GLY A 103 -16.62 -10.56 10.16
N LYS A 104 -16.89 -9.94 9.04
CA LYS A 104 -17.31 -10.60 7.81
C LYS A 104 -16.15 -10.73 6.83
N ILE A 105 -16.19 -11.73 5.96
CA ILE A 105 -15.22 -11.88 4.87
C ILE A 105 -15.70 -11.02 3.70
N GLN A 106 -14.81 -10.16 3.21
CA GLN A 106 -14.97 -9.39 2.00
C GLN A 106 -13.92 -9.84 0.99
N GLN A 107 -14.32 -10.02 -0.27
CA GLN A 107 -13.38 -10.17 -1.37
C GLN A 107 -12.94 -8.78 -1.83
N ILE A 108 -11.64 -8.60 -1.90
CA ILE A 108 -11.03 -7.37 -2.42
C ILE A 108 -10.23 -7.66 -3.67
N ASP A 109 -10.03 -6.63 -4.46
CA ASP A 109 -9.19 -6.67 -5.65
C ASP A 109 -7.72 -6.57 -5.26
N SER A 110 -6.83 -6.93 -6.18
CA SER A 110 -5.40 -6.65 -6.10
C SER A 110 -4.91 -6.05 -7.40
N GLY A 111 -4.05 -5.06 -7.31
CA GLY A 111 -3.35 -4.53 -8.47
C GLY A 111 -2.04 -5.27 -8.72
N PHE A 112 -1.55 -5.19 -9.95
CA PHE A 112 -0.23 -5.68 -10.35
C PHE A 112 0.49 -4.59 -11.12
N ILE A 113 1.71 -4.27 -10.72
CA ILE A 113 2.63 -3.43 -11.48
C ILE A 113 3.73 -4.32 -12.06
N ASN A 114 3.74 -4.47 -13.38
CA ASN A 114 4.42 -5.54 -14.08
C ASN A 114 3.93 -6.90 -13.48
N GLU A 115 4.80 -7.66 -12.85
CA GLU A 115 4.40 -8.92 -12.20
C GLU A 115 4.26 -8.82 -10.67
N LYS A 116 4.51 -7.63 -10.10
CA LYS A 116 4.49 -7.42 -8.65
C LYS A 116 3.10 -7.03 -8.17
N PRO A 117 2.48 -7.81 -7.26
CA PRO A 117 1.20 -7.45 -6.69
C PRO A 117 1.32 -6.27 -5.72
N PHE A 118 0.26 -5.46 -5.68
CA PHE A 118 0.04 -4.44 -4.66
C PHE A 118 -1.42 -4.48 -4.19
N PHE A 119 -1.67 -4.10 -2.96
CA PHE A 119 -2.99 -4.15 -2.34
C PHE A 119 -3.52 -2.75 -2.03
N SER A 120 -2.62 -1.80 -1.82
CA SER A 120 -2.97 -0.41 -1.59
C SER A 120 -2.69 0.45 -2.81
N VAL A 121 -1.44 0.72 -3.10
CA VAL A 121 -1.06 1.62 -4.19
C VAL A 121 0.25 1.19 -4.83
N CYS A 122 0.42 1.51 -6.10
CA CYS A 122 1.73 1.53 -6.74
C CYS A 122 1.99 2.89 -7.37
N GLY A 123 3.24 3.20 -7.70
CA GLY A 123 3.56 4.50 -8.27
C GLY A 123 4.93 4.60 -8.91
N ILE A 124 5.08 5.69 -9.66
CA ILE A 124 6.30 6.08 -10.37
C ILE A 124 6.51 7.60 -10.25
N GLY A 125 7.70 8.05 -10.52
CA GLY A 125 8.08 9.44 -10.39
C GLY A 125 8.60 9.76 -8.99
N PHE A 126 8.23 10.91 -8.47
CA PHE A 126 8.74 11.42 -7.21
C PHE A 126 8.53 10.48 -6.01
N ASP A 127 7.34 9.91 -5.87
CA ASP A 127 7.01 9.02 -4.75
C ASP A 127 7.84 7.73 -4.77
N ALA A 128 8.15 7.20 -5.96
CA ALA A 128 9.04 6.06 -6.11
C ALA A 128 10.50 6.39 -5.77
N ILE A 129 10.97 7.58 -6.15
CA ILE A 129 12.31 8.08 -5.77
C ILE A 129 12.42 8.26 -4.26
N VAL A 130 11.39 8.81 -3.62
CA VAL A 130 11.34 8.94 -2.15
C VAL A 130 11.35 7.56 -1.48
N SER A 131 10.61 6.60 -2.02
CA SER A 131 10.59 5.22 -1.51
C SER A 131 11.98 4.55 -1.62
N GLU A 132 12.67 4.72 -2.75
CA GLU A 132 14.05 4.26 -2.96
C GLU A 132 15.02 4.89 -1.96
N LYS A 133 15.02 6.23 -1.87
CA LYS A 133 15.89 6.97 -0.94
C LYS A 133 15.63 6.59 0.51
N PHE A 134 14.35 6.40 0.88
CA PHE A 134 13.96 5.97 2.22
C PHE A 134 14.46 4.58 2.54
N ALA A 135 14.30 3.62 1.63
CA ALA A 135 14.81 2.25 1.81
C ALA A 135 16.33 2.23 2.00
N ASN A 136 17.07 3.04 1.24
CA ASN A 136 18.53 3.14 1.29
C ASN A 136 19.04 3.97 2.47
N SER A 137 18.20 4.76 3.15
CA SER A 137 18.61 5.64 4.26
C SER A 137 18.93 4.89 5.57
N GLY A 138 18.49 3.63 5.71
CA GLY A 138 18.57 2.86 6.95
C GLY A 138 17.66 3.40 8.08
N LYS A 139 16.95 4.50 7.85
CA LYS A 139 16.03 5.12 8.81
C LYS A 139 14.62 4.58 8.65
N ARG A 140 13.81 4.65 9.71
CA ARG A 140 12.41 4.23 9.69
C ARG A 140 11.48 5.32 10.24
N GLY A 141 10.20 5.22 9.90
CA GLY A 141 9.13 6.07 10.41
C GLY A 141 8.76 7.23 9.50
N ILE A 142 7.53 7.70 9.67
CA ILE A 142 6.90 8.69 8.79
C ILE A 142 7.64 10.04 8.75
N LEU A 143 8.23 10.47 9.84
CA LEU A 143 8.95 11.75 9.89
C LEU A 143 10.18 11.75 9.00
N ASN A 144 10.94 10.64 8.97
CA ASN A 144 12.08 10.50 8.06
C ASN A 144 11.63 10.42 6.59
N TYR A 145 10.50 9.78 6.31
CA TYR A 145 9.93 9.73 4.97
C TYR A 145 9.56 11.14 4.48
N ILE A 146 8.90 11.94 5.32
CA ILE A 146 8.55 13.33 5.01
C ILE A 146 9.81 14.18 4.81
N GLU A 147 10.83 14.06 5.67
CA GLU A 147 12.10 14.81 5.55
C GLU A 147 12.78 14.52 4.21
N ILE A 148 12.87 13.24 3.80
CA ILE A 148 13.44 12.83 2.52
C ILE A 148 12.61 13.40 1.38
N GLY A 149 11.29 13.35 1.48
CA GLY A 149 10.38 13.91 0.49
C GLY A 149 10.61 15.41 0.28
N LEU A 150 10.60 16.20 1.35
CA LEU A 150 10.80 17.65 1.28
C LEU A 150 12.16 18.02 0.65
N LYS A 151 13.23 17.32 1.04
CA LYS A 151 14.57 17.56 0.45
C LYS A 151 14.62 17.22 -1.03
N THR A 152 13.99 16.10 -1.42
CA THR A 152 14.00 15.63 -2.81
C THR A 152 13.12 16.49 -3.71
N TRP A 153 12.02 17.06 -3.21
CA TRP A 153 11.07 17.83 -4.01
C TRP A 153 11.69 19.04 -4.72
N ASN A 154 12.57 19.75 -4.05
CA ASN A 154 13.21 20.95 -4.61
C ASN A 154 14.13 20.64 -5.81
N GLU A 155 14.72 19.46 -5.83
CA GLU A 155 15.66 19.00 -6.87
C GLU A 155 14.97 18.20 -7.98
N TYR A 156 13.72 17.76 -7.75
CA TYR A 156 13.01 16.91 -8.68
C TYR A 156 12.47 17.69 -9.88
N THR A 157 12.58 17.12 -11.06
CA THR A 157 12.01 17.65 -12.31
C THR A 157 10.92 16.70 -12.80
N PRO A 158 9.72 17.20 -13.16
CA PRO A 158 8.66 16.39 -13.73
C PRO A 158 9.12 15.67 -14.99
N GLU A 159 8.56 14.50 -15.22
CA GLU A 159 8.82 13.69 -16.41
C GLU A 159 7.59 13.68 -17.33
N LYS A 160 7.83 13.47 -18.61
CA LYS A 160 6.77 13.24 -19.59
C LYS A 160 6.50 11.76 -19.72
N TYR A 161 5.22 11.42 -19.62
CA TYR A 161 4.72 10.04 -19.72
C TYR A 161 3.70 9.94 -20.85
N LYS A 162 3.80 8.87 -21.62
CA LYS A 162 2.68 8.40 -22.44
C LYS A 162 1.89 7.42 -21.59
N VAL A 163 0.62 7.70 -21.37
CA VAL A 163 -0.30 6.89 -20.57
C VAL A 163 -1.37 6.32 -21.46
N GLU A 164 -1.55 5.02 -21.39
CA GLU A 164 -2.61 4.28 -22.06
C GLU A 164 -3.48 3.65 -20.97
N ILE A 165 -4.77 3.97 -20.95
CA ILE A 165 -5.75 3.45 -19.99
C ILE A 165 -6.84 2.76 -20.78
N ASP A 166 -6.93 1.43 -20.65
CA ASP A 166 -7.84 0.60 -21.44
C ASP A 166 -7.70 0.89 -22.95
N ASN A 167 -8.58 1.69 -23.56
CA ASN A 167 -8.55 2.01 -24.98
C ASN A 167 -8.19 3.50 -25.28
N GLU A 168 -7.87 4.28 -24.26
CA GLU A 168 -7.51 5.69 -24.40
C GLU A 168 -6.00 5.90 -24.23
N SER A 169 -5.42 6.80 -25.00
CA SER A 169 -4.00 7.15 -24.92
C SER A 169 -3.78 8.65 -24.96
N PHE A 170 -2.95 9.17 -24.06
CA PHE A 170 -2.61 10.58 -23.97
C PHE A 170 -1.19 10.76 -23.41
N GLU A 171 -0.66 11.97 -23.55
CA GLU A 171 0.60 12.38 -22.92
C GLU A 171 0.32 13.30 -21.73
N ILE A 172 1.09 13.12 -20.68
CA ILE A 172 1.02 13.95 -19.47
C ILE A 172 2.45 14.22 -18.95
N GLU A 173 2.66 15.44 -18.49
CA GLU A 173 3.83 15.77 -17.69
C GLU A 173 3.43 15.76 -16.21
N ALA A 174 4.06 14.92 -15.41
CA ALA A 174 3.70 14.76 -14.02
C ALA A 174 4.91 14.58 -13.11
N SER A 175 4.78 15.03 -11.87
CA SER A 175 5.76 14.76 -10.81
C SER A 175 5.49 13.40 -10.16
N ILE A 176 4.23 13.02 -10.00
CA ILE A 176 3.80 11.80 -9.35
C ILE A 176 2.74 11.14 -10.22
N ILE A 177 2.85 9.85 -10.45
CA ILE A 177 1.74 9.04 -10.94
C ILE A 177 1.56 7.88 -9.97
N THR A 178 0.51 7.95 -9.17
CA THR A 178 0.11 6.88 -8.24
C THR A 178 -1.13 6.18 -8.79
N VAL A 179 -1.13 4.86 -8.73
CA VAL A 179 -2.27 4.02 -9.11
C VAL A 179 -2.76 3.28 -7.88
N GLY A 180 -3.98 3.60 -7.46
CA GLY A 180 -4.60 3.13 -6.23
C GLY A 180 -5.62 2.02 -6.46
N ASN A 181 -5.46 0.91 -5.77
CA ASN A 181 -6.50 -0.07 -5.47
C ASN A 181 -7.24 0.33 -4.18
N SER A 182 -6.54 0.99 -3.26
CA SER A 182 -7.10 1.62 -2.07
C SER A 182 -6.87 3.13 -2.06
N SER A 183 -7.53 3.81 -1.13
CA SER A 183 -7.57 5.28 -1.15
C SER A 183 -6.30 5.97 -0.67
N GLN A 184 -5.36 5.27 -0.02
CA GLN A 184 -4.32 5.97 0.73
C GLN A 184 -2.94 5.30 0.69
N TRP A 185 -1.90 6.12 0.80
CA TRP A 185 -0.52 5.68 1.06
C TRP A 185 -0.35 5.11 2.47
N GLY A 186 -1.21 5.50 3.42
CA GLY A 186 -1.16 5.17 4.84
C GLY A 186 -1.33 6.41 5.70
N ASN A 187 -1.53 6.21 7.00
CA ASN A 187 -1.69 7.26 8.00
C ASN A 187 -2.68 8.37 7.59
N HIS A 188 -3.79 7.98 6.94
CA HIS A 188 -4.83 8.87 6.39
C HIS A 188 -4.40 9.78 5.22
N ALA A 189 -3.21 9.60 4.65
CA ALA A 189 -2.78 10.30 3.44
C ALA A 189 -3.48 9.73 2.20
N LYS A 190 -4.64 10.31 1.84
CA LYS A 190 -5.55 9.81 0.81
C LYS A 190 -5.17 10.34 -0.57
N ILE A 191 -4.31 9.62 -1.27
CA ILE A 191 -3.85 9.96 -2.63
C ILE A 191 -4.89 9.66 -3.72
N ALA A 192 -5.67 8.61 -3.54
CA ALA A 192 -6.75 8.20 -4.42
C ALA A 192 -8.08 8.15 -3.65
N PRO A 193 -8.64 9.30 -3.24
CA PRO A 193 -9.74 9.35 -2.27
C PRO A 193 -11.03 8.66 -2.74
N ARG A 194 -11.19 8.43 -4.05
CA ARG A 194 -12.36 7.76 -4.64
C ARG A 194 -12.18 6.26 -4.84
N ALA A 195 -10.96 5.73 -4.58
CA ALA A 195 -10.68 4.33 -4.83
C ALA A 195 -11.58 3.40 -4.00
N ASN A 196 -12.13 2.40 -4.68
CA ASN A 196 -12.95 1.36 -4.10
C ASN A 196 -12.27 0.00 -4.33
N ILE A 197 -11.85 -0.63 -3.27
CA ILE A 197 -11.01 -1.83 -3.27
C ILE A 197 -11.71 -3.10 -3.83
N SER A 198 -12.95 -3.01 -4.29
CA SER A 198 -13.74 -4.16 -4.76
C SER A 198 -14.66 -3.85 -5.94
N ASP A 199 -14.36 -2.82 -6.75
CA ASP A 199 -15.16 -2.45 -7.92
C ASP A 199 -14.53 -2.84 -9.27
N GLY A 200 -13.39 -3.54 -9.22
CA GLY A 200 -12.68 -4.00 -10.41
C GLY A 200 -12.00 -2.89 -11.19
N LEU A 201 -11.72 -1.74 -10.57
CA LEU A 201 -11.06 -0.60 -11.20
C LEU A 201 -9.86 -0.12 -10.37
N LEU A 202 -8.91 0.50 -11.04
CA LEU A 202 -7.79 1.22 -10.42
C LEU A 202 -7.99 2.73 -10.60
N ASP A 203 -7.71 3.49 -9.55
CA ASP A 203 -7.77 4.95 -9.55
C ASP A 203 -6.37 5.53 -9.79
N ILE A 204 -6.18 6.24 -10.89
CA ILE A 204 -4.92 6.87 -11.26
C ILE A 204 -4.95 8.32 -10.80
N THR A 205 -3.98 8.73 -10.00
CA THR A 205 -3.77 10.10 -9.58
C THR A 205 -2.44 10.58 -10.12
N ALA A 206 -2.48 11.49 -11.10
CA ALA A 206 -1.31 12.18 -11.60
C ALA A 206 -1.24 13.58 -10.99
N VAL A 207 -0.08 13.96 -10.49
CA VAL A 207 0.14 15.26 -9.84
C VAL A 207 1.22 16.02 -10.60
N ASP A 208 0.87 17.20 -11.07
CA ASP A 208 1.76 18.11 -11.74
C ASP A 208 2.82 18.70 -10.78
N ARG A 209 3.75 19.46 -11.32
CA ARG A 209 4.65 20.28 -10.50
C ARG A 209 3.88 21.39 -9.80
N PHE A 210 4.08 21.53 -8.50
CA PHE A 210 3.56 22.64 -7.71
C PHE A 210 4.66 23.32 -6.90
N SER A 211 4.42 24.51 -6.44
CA SER A 211 5.37 25.29 -5.64
C SER A 211 5.48 24.71 -4.23
N SER A 212 6.68 24.75 -3.64
CA SER A 212 6.91 24.32 -2.26
C SER A 212 6.04 25.08 -1.24
N ILE A 213 5.60 26.29 -1.56
CA ILE A 213 4.67 27.07 -0.72
C ILE A 213 3.26 26.45 -0.64
N GLU A 214 2.89 25.61 -1.62
CA GLU A 214 1.60 24.92 -1.68
C GLU A 214 1.59 23.60 -0.92
N ILE A 215 2.76 23.10 -0.49
CA ILE A 215 2.85 21.82 0.25
C ILE A 215 1.90 21.75 1.45
N PRO A 216 1.79 22.79 2.31
CA PRO A 216 0.86 22.71 3.45
C PRO A 216 -0.61 22.56 3.04
N SER A 217 -1.05 23.28 2.01
CA SER A 217 -2.43 23.19 1.51
C SER A 217 -2.72 21.83 0.87
N LEU A 218 -1.79 21.31 0.07
CA LEU A 218 -1.91 19.98 -0.52
C LEU A 218 -1.89 18.87 0.55
N ALA A 219 -1.10 19.02 1.60
CA ALA A 219 -1.09 18.09 2.73
C ALA A 219 -2.45 18.06 3.44
N VAL A 220 -3.11 19.21 3.62
CA VAL A 220 -4.48 19.25 4.18
C VAL A 220 -5.47 18.53 3.26
N LEU A 221 -5.42 18.78 1.95
CA LEU A 221 -6.29 18.11 0.99
C LEU A 221 -6.06 16.59 0.96
N LEU A 222 -4.80 16.17 1.02
CA LEU A 222 -4.40 14.76 1.10
C LEU A 222 -4.96 14.08 2.36
N MET A 223 -4.85 14.73 3.52
CA MET A 223 -5.34 14.20 4.80
C MET A 223 -6.87 14.19 4.90
N THR A 224 -7.54 15.17 4.30
CA THR A 224 -9.01 15.26 4.32
C THR A 224 -9.67 14.41 3.22
N GLY A 225 -8.90 13.92 2.23
CA GLY A 225 -9.43 13.18 1.09
C GLY A 225 -10.11 14.06 0.05
N ALA A 226 -9.64 15.29 -0.07
CA ALA A 226 -10.12 16.26 -1.07
C ALA A 226 -9.04 16.61 -2.10
N LEU A 227 -8.00 15.79 -2.22
CA LEU A 227 -6.85 16.04 -3.10
C LEU A 227 -7.28 16.14 -4.57
N ASP A 228 -8.25 15.34 -4.98
CA ASP A 228 -8.85 15.32 -6.33
C ASP A 228 -9.55 16.63 -6.75
N LYS A 229 -9.73 17.58 -5.83
CA LYS A 229 -10.28 18.92 -6.10
C LYS A 229 -9.21 19.97 -6.42
N ASN A 230 -7.93 19.62 -6.27
CA ASN A 230 -6.83 20.52 -6.56
C ASN A 230 -6.53 20.56 -8.07
N HIS A 231 -6.24 21.73 -8.61
CA HIS A 231 -5.99 21.93 -10.05
C HIS A 231 -4.69 21.30 -10.57
N HIS A 232 -3.74 20.96 -9.68
CA HIS A 232 -2.54 20.20 -10.02
C HIS A 232 -2.78 18.69 -10.10
N VAL A 233 -4.00 18.23 -9.83
CA VAL A 233 -4.30 16.80 -9.68
C VAL A 233 -5.27 16.35 -10.77
N HIS A 234 -4.84 15.38 -11.55
CA HIS A 234 -5.62 14.75 -12.61
C HIS A 234 -5.94 13.32 -12.21
N CYS A 235 -7.21 12.97 -12.25
CA CYS A 235 -7.70 11.66 -11.83
C CYS A 235 -8.30 10.91 -13.03
N TYR A 236 -7.90 9.65 -13.17
CA TYR A 236 -8.42 8.74 -14.19
C TYR A 236 -8.77 7.40 -13.53
N ARG A 237 -9.47 6.55 -14.25
CA ARG A 237 -9.82 5.20 -13.80
C ARG A 237 -9.72 4.20 -14.94
N GLY A 238 -9.27 2.99 -14.66
CA GLY A 238 -9.20 1.95 -15.68
C GLY A 238 -8.81 0.59 -15.08
N ARG A 239 -8.79 -0.41 -15.94
CA ARG A 239 -8.44 -1.80 -15.57
C ARG A 239 -7.03 -2.18 -15.99
N GLN A 240 -6.63 -1.68 -17.15
CA GLN A 240 -5.33 -1.91 -17.74
C GLN A 240 -4.69 -0.57 -18.04
N ILE A 241 -3.51 -0.36 -17.50
CA ILE A 241 -2.78 0.89 -17.61
C ILE A 241 -1.38 0.54 -18.11
N LYS A 242 -0.97 1.21 -19.20
CA LYS A 242 0.40 1.15 -19.66
C LYS A 242 0.99 2.55 -19.59
N ILE A 243 2.14 2.67 -18.94
CA ILE A 243 2.87 3.93 -18.81
C ILE A 243 4.22 3.76 -19.48
N SER A 244 4.52 4.65 -20.43
CA SER A 244 5.81 4.70 -21.10
C SER A 244 6.54 6.00 -20.72
N ARG A 245 7.84 5.89 -20.40
CA ARG A 245 8.72 6.98 -20.01
C ARG A 245 10.05 6.96 -20.79
N ALA A 246 10.73 8.09 -20.86
CA ALA A 246 11.95 8.22 -21.64
C ALA A 246 13.12 7.38 -21.09
N VAL A 247 13.23 7.26 -19.78
CA VAL A 247 14.34 6.60 -19.07
C VAL A 247 13.79 5.60 -18.05
N ALA A 248 14.48 4.45 -17.92
CA ALA A 248 14.21 3.50 -16.82
C ALA A 248 14.52 4.16 -15.46
N GLY A 249 13.78 3.79 -14.44
CA GLY A 249 13.95 4.38 -13.10
C GLY A 249 13.16 3.63 -12.03
N PRO A 250 13.04 4.18 -10.81
CA PRO A 250 12.31 3.54 -9.74
C PRO A 250 10.80 3.49 -9.99
N ALA A 251 10.20 2.47 -9.40
CA ALA A 251 8.77 2.29 -9.20
C ALA A 251 8.57 1.69 -7.81
N HIS A 252 7.37 1.71 -7.28
CA HIS A 252 7.05 1.03 -6.03
C HIS A 252 5.73 0.29 -6.09
N ALA A 253 5.60 -0.76 -5.29
CA ALA A 253 4.38 -1.48 -4.97
C ALA A 253 4.20 -1.44 -3.45
N ASP A 254 3.14 -0.80 -2.95
CA ASP A 254 2.87 -0.62 -1.52
C ASP A 254 4.05 -0.03 -0.71
N GLY A 255 4.85 0.85 -1.33
CA GLY A 255 6.02 1.47 -0.74
C GLY A 255 7.33 0.67 -0.89
N ASP A 256 7.28 -0.58 -1.33
CA ASP A 256 8.47 -1.38 -1.65
C ASP A 256 8.98 -0.99 -3.05
N TRP A 257 10.10 -0.28 -3.11
CA TRP A 257 10.67 0.18 -4.36
C TRP A 257 11.35 -0.94 -5.17
N PHE A 258 11.41 -0.77 -6.48
CA PHE A 258 12.17 -1.61 -7.39
C PHE A 258 12.55 -0.82 -8.66
N SER A 259 13.57 -1.29 -9.36
CA SER A 259 13.92 -0.73 -10.67
C SER A 259 12.94 -1.23 -11.72
N ALA A 260 12.34 -0.30 -12.47
CA ALA A 260 11.44 -0.60 -13.57
C ALA A 260 11.98 -0.05 -14.90
N GLY A 261 11.63 -0.70 -16.00
CA GLY A 261 11.99 -0.29 -17.35
C GLY A 261 11.31 0.99 -17.81
N LYS A 262 11.40 1.25 -19.11
CA LYS A 262 10.70 2.36 -19.76
C LYS A 262 9.20 2.11 -19.92
N GLU A 263 8.81 0.86 -20.01
CA GLU A 263 7.41 0.44 -20.10
C GLU A 263 6.97 -0.20 -18.79
N ILE A 264 5.85 0.24 -18.27
CA ILE A 264 5.27 -0.19 -17.01
C ILE A 264 3.82 -0.58 -17.28
N ASN A 265 3.50 -1.83 -17.03
CA ASN A 265 2.17 -2.37 -17.22
C ASN A 265 1.51 -2.55 -15.85
N ILE A 266 0.32 -2.00 -15.67
CA ILE A 266 -0.43 -2.10 -14.42
C ILE A 266 -1.81 -2.65 -14.76
N CYS A 267 -2.27 -3.63 -13.99
CA CYS A 267 -3.59 -4.22 -14.17
C CYS A 267 -4.21 -4.61 -12.84
N ILE A 268 -5.53 -4.78 -12.85
CA ILE A 268 -6.28 -5.23 -11.69
C ILE A 268 -6.69 -6.70 -11.85
N ARG A 269 -6.70 -7.42 -10.73
CA ARG A 269 -7.34 -8.74 -10.59
C ARG A 269 -8.49 -8.62 -9.60
N PRO A 270 -9.73 -8.60 -10.08
CA PRO A 270 -10.90 -8.48 -9.23
C PRO A 270 -11.03 -9.69 -8.29
N HIS A 271 -11.52 -9.42 -7.07
CA HIS A 271 -11.91 -10.43 -6.07
C HIS A 271 -10.84 -11.49 -5.78
N SER A 272 -9.57 -11.10 -5.80
CA SER A 272 -8.41 -12.01 -5.73
C SER A 272 -7.89 -12.26 -4.32
N LEU A 273 -8.36 -11.52 -3.31
CA LEU A 273 -7.96 -11.70 -1.92
C LEU A 273 -9.17 -11.62 -0.99
N ASN A 274 -9.32 -12.60 -0.11
CA ASN A 274 -10.33 -12.60 0.95
C ASN A 274 -9.77 -11.93 2.20
N VAL A 275 -10.49 -10.94 2.77
CA VAL A 275 -10.05 -10.22 3.98
C VAL A 275 -11.18 -10.16 5.00
N ILE A 276 -10.85 -10.27 6.30
CA ILE A 276 -11.83 -10.04 7.38
C ILE A 276 -11.93 -8.55 7.66
N VAL A 277 -13.15 -8.02 7.56
CA VAL A 277 -13.47 -6.60 7.80
C VAL A 277 -14.52 -6.46 8.92
N PRO A 278 -14.65 -5.27 9.54
CA PRO A 278 -15.66 -5.00 10.57
C PRO A 278 -17.11 -5.27 10.18
#